data_ef428db44d12be5d9ed561e35788801d
#
_entry.id   ef428db44d12be5d9ed561e35788801d
#
_cell.length_a   1.000
_cell.length_b   1.000
_cell.length_c   1.000
_cell.angle_alpha   90.00
_cell.angle_beta   90.00
_cell.angle_gamma   90.00
#
_symmetry.space_group_name_H-M   'P 1'
#
loop_
_entity.id
_entity.type
_entity.pdbx_description
1 polymer ?
#
loop_
_entity_poly.entity_id
_entity_poly.type
_entity_poly.pdbx_seq_one_letter_code
_entity_poly.pdbx_strand_id
1 'polypeptide(L)' 'MKSAVFYGKHDMRVEESPMPQVGAEDVLIQVKACGICGTDVHIYEGDKGAAEVTPPTILGHEFSGVVTEV' A
#
# COMPACT_ATOMS: atom_id res chain seq x y z
N MET A 1 -6.33 -6.42 -9.51
CA MET A 1 -5.22 -5.46 -9.67
C MET A 1 -3.94 -6.02 -9.07
N LYS A 2 -2.81 -5.57 -9.54
CA LYS A 2 -1.52 -5.97 -8.97
C LYS A 2 -1.19 -5.09 -7.78
N SER A 3 -0.73 -5.71 -6.69
CA SER A 3 -0.36 -5.01 -5.46
C SER A 3 0.97 -5.53 -4.93
N ALA A 4 1.74 -4.63 -4.32
CA ALA A 4 2.94 -5.01 -3.59
C ALA A 4 2.54 -5.24 -2.13
N VAL A 5 2.65 -6.48 -1.68
CA VAL A 5 2.16 -6.92 -0.38
C VAL A 5 3.33 -7.25 0.54
N PHE A 6 3.34 -6.67 1.73
CA PHE A 6 4.36 -6.92 2.75
C PHE A 6 3.94 -8.12 3.60
N TYR A 7 4.79 -9.15 3.63
CA TYR A 7 4.56 -10.38 4.40
C TYR A 7 5.44 -10.49 5.64
N GLY A 8 6.41 -9.63 5.80
CA GLY A 8 7.33 -9.64 6.93
C GLY A 8 8.66 -9.03 6.54
N LYS A 9 9.61 -9.04 7.47
CA LYS A 9 10.93 -8.44 7.24
C LYS A 9 11.56 -8.98 5.95
N HIS A 10 11.93 -8.05 5.06
CA HIS A 10 12.54 -8.35 3.75
C HIS A 10 11.69 -9.23 2.84
N ASP A 11 10.37 -9.27 3.06
CA ASP A 11 9.46 -10.10 2.27
C ASP A 11 8.34 -9.24 1.66
N MET A 12 8.59 -8.76 0.46
CA MET A 12 7.60 -8.04 -0.35
C MET A 12 7.28 -8.87 -1.59
N ARG A 13 6.00 -9.03 -1.90
CA ARG A 13 5.55 -9.82 -3.05
C ARG A 13 4.58 -9.02 -3.90
N VAL A 14 4.68 -9.18 -5.23
CA VAL A 14 3.70 -8.61 -6.15
C VAL A 14 2.64 -9.66 -6.41
N GLU A 15 1.40 -9.36 -6.07
CA GLU A 15 0.28 -10.30 -6.16
C GLU A 15 -0.95 -9.65 -6.79
N GLU A 16 -1.84 -10.51 -7.30
CA GLU A 16 -3.17 -10.06 -7.69
C GLU A 16 -4.03 -9.86 -6.43
N SER A 17 -4.69 -8.72 -6.37
CA SER A 17 -5.61 -8.37 -5.28
C SER A 17 -6.95 -7.93 -5.85
N PRO A 18 -8.06 -8.12 -5.10
CA PRO A 18 -9.35 -7.64 -5.58
C PRO A 18 -9.39 -6.12 -5.62
N MET A 19 -10.21 -5.59 -6.50
CA MET A 19 -10.47 -4.15 -6.53
C MET A 19 -11.16 -3.73 -5.24
N PRO A 20 -10.74 -2.62 -4.61
CA PRO A 20 -11.41 -2.13 -3.41
C PRO A 20 -12.81 -1.62 -3.74
N GLN A 21 -13.69 -1.68 -2.75
CA GLN A 21 -15.05 -1.15 -2.88
C GLN A 21 -15.11 0.25 -2.31
N VAL A 22 -15.88 1.12 -2.97
CA VAL A 22 -16.05 2.51 -2.55
C VAL A 22 -17.18 2.60 -1.53
N GLY A 23 -16.87 3.08 -0.33
CA GLY A 23 -17.86 3.37 0.70
C GLY A 23 -18.46 4.77 0.54
N ALA A 24 -19.36 5.14 1.47
CA ALA A 24 -20.10 6.39 1.37
C ALA A 24 -19.21 7.65 1.43
N GLU A 25 -18.07 7.57 2.11
CA GLU A 25 -17.14 8.70 2.26
C GLU A 25 -15.80 8.46 1.57
N ASP A 26 -15.76 7.49 0.67
CA ASP A 26 -14.54 7.11 -0.05
C ASP A 26 -14.55 7.59 -1.49
N VAL A 27 -13.36 7.64 -2.08
CA VAL A 27 -13.19 7.81 -3.52
C VAL A 27 -12.27 6.71 -4.02
N LEU A 28 -12.51 6.24 -5.24
CA LEU A 28 -11.63 5.28 -5.89
C LEU A 28 -10.67 6.04 -6.80
N ILE A 29 -9.38 5.78 -6.63
CA ILE A 29 -8.32 6.44 -7.38
C ILE A 29 -7.57 5.41 -8.21
N GLN A 30 -7.41 5.68 -9.51
CA GLN A 30 -6.45 4.96 -10.33
C GLN A 30 -5.08 5.55 -10.08
N VAL A 31 -4.24 4.83 -9.32
CA VAL A 31 -2.90 5.29 -8.96
C VAL A 31 -2.02 5.32 -10.20
N LYS A 32 -1.39 6.46 -10.45
CA LYS A 32 -0.47 6.65 -11.59
C LYS A 32 0.98 6.62 -11.15
N ALA A 33 1.26 7.03 -9.91
CA ALA A 33 2.60 7.03 -9.35
C ALA A 33 2.51 6.83 -7.84
N CYS A 34 3.44 6.09 -7.28
CA CYS A 34 3.55 5.90 -5.84
C CYS A 34 5.03 5.96 -5.46
N GLY A 35 5.37 6.91 -4.58
CA GLY A 35 6.73 7.05 -4.09
C GLY A 35 7.02 6.11 -2.94
N ILE A 36 8.30 5.86 -2.72
CA ILE A 36 8.78 5.11 -1.55
C ILE A 36 9.33 6.13 -0.56
N CYS A 37 8.81 6.12 0.67
CA CYS A 37 9.33 7.00 1.72
C CYS A 37 10.13 6.19 2.75
N GLY A 38 10.77 6.91 3.69
CA GLY A 38 11.56 6.27 4.74
C GLY A 38 10.76 5.30 5.60
N THR A 39 9.49 5.58 5.83
CA THR A 39 8.59 4.68 6.58
C THR A 39 8.47 3.32 5.92
N ASP A 40 8.33 3.29 4.59
CA ASP A 40 8.22 2.03 3.84
C ASP A 40 9.50 1.19 3.98
N VAL A 41 10.67 1.85 3.93
CA VAL A 41 11.96 1.19 4.09
C VAL A 41 12.09 0.61 5.51
N HIS A 42 11.71 1.36 6.53
CA HIS A 42 11.77 0.90 7.92
C HIS A 42 10.84 -0.28 8.16
N ILE A 43 9.63 -0.26 7.60
CA ILE A 43 8.70 -1.38 7.69
C ILE A 43 9.30 -2.64 7.04
N TYR A 44 9.87 -2.48 5.84
CA TYR A 44 10.49 -3.58 5.11
C TYR A 44 11.65 -4.20 5.89
N GLU A 45 12.44 -3.37 6.58
CA GLU A 45 13.55 -3.83 7.42
C GLU A 45 13.10 -4.46 8.75
N GLY A 46 11.82 -4.35 9.05
CA GLY A 46 11.25 -4.90 10.29
C GLY A 46 11.40 -3.99 11.49
N ASP A 47 11.65 -2.70 11.29
CA ASP A 47 11.79 -1.73 12.38
C ASP A 47 10.43 -1.40 12.98
N LYS A 48 10.30 -1.59 14.29
CA LYS A 48 9.03 -1.39 14.99
C LYS A 48 8.78 0.07 15.37
N GLY A 49 9.78 0.92 15.30
CA GLY A 49 9.67 2.31 15.73
C GLY A 49 8.99 3.24 14.72
N ALA A 50 8.92 2.87 13.45
CA ALA A 50 8.39 3.74 12.40
C ALA A 50 6.88 3.64 12.25
N ALA A 51 6.37 2.42 12.17
CA ALA A 51 4.94 2.13 12.12
C ALA A 51 4.73 0.65 12.40
N GLU A 52 3.64 0.32 13.08
CA GLU A 52 3.28 -1.08 13.28
C GLU A 52 2.34 -1.52 12.17
N VAL A 53 2.69 -2.61 11.51
CA VAL A 53 1.82 -3.23 10.50
C VAL A 53 1.68 -4.71 10.81
N THR A 54 0.52 -5.25 10.50
CA THR A 54 0.26 -6.69 10.64
C THR A 54 0.27 -7.30 9.25
N PRO A 55 1.28 -8.11 8.90
CA PRO A 55 1.30 -8.77 7.59
C PRO A 55 0.14 -9.75 7.44
N PRO A 56 -0.36 -9.99 6.23
CA PRO A 56 0.01 -9.31 4.99
C PRO A 56 -0.62 -7.92 4.87
N THR A 57 0.14 -6.95 4.38
CA THR A 57 -0.31 -5.56 4.26
C THR A 57 0.21 -4.95 2.97
N ILE A 58 -0.64 -4.18 2.29
CA ILE A 58 -0.24 -3.41 1.12
C ILE A 58 0.30 -2.07 1.60
N LEU A 59 1.57 -1.80 1.29
CA LEU A 59 2.23 -0.56 1.69
C LEU A 59 2.12 0.51 0.60
N GLY A 60 2.47 1.73 0.97
CA GLY A 60 2.50 2.89 0.07
C GLY A 60 1.47 3.93 0.48
N HIS A 61 1.92 5.15 0.72
CA HIS A 61 1.05 6.24 1.16
C HIS A 61 1.39 7.58 0.49
N GLU A 62 2.43 7.62 -0.35
CA GLU A 62 2.79 8.82 -1.11
C GLU A 62 2.48 8.56 -2.58
N PHE A 63 1.23 8.73 -2.96
CA PHE A 63 0.78 8.41 -4.30
C PHE A 63 -0.03 9.54 -4.91
N SER A 64 -0.12 9.52 -6.23
CA SER A 64 -1.01 10.39 -7.00
C SER A 64 -1.73 9.58 -8.06
N GLY A 65 -2.88 10.05 -8.47
CA GLY A 65 -3.66 9.34 -9.47
C GLY A 65 -4.91 10.11 -9.88
N VAL A 66 -5.81 9.41 -10.54
CA VAL A 66 -7.05 9.98 -11.07
C VAL A 66 -8.23 9.35 -10.35
N VAL A 67 -9.14 10.19 -9.84
CA VAL A 67 -10.37 9.69 -9.22
C VAL A 67 -11.25 9.07 -10.31
N THR A 68 -11.63 7.82 -10.10
CA THR A 68 -12.45 7.06 -11.07
C THR A 68 -13.87 6.78 -10.57
N GLU A 69 -14.08 6.86 -9.26
CA GLU A 69 -15.39 6.61 -8.67
C GLU A 69 -15.52 7.35 -7.33
N VAL A 70 -16.68 7.92 -7.09
CA VAL A 70 -17.02 8.61 -5.84
C VAL A 70 -18.24 8.01 -5.17
#